data_4c5bc4d8a5c4d9d0b783c80cee16b896
#
_entry.id   4c5bc4d8a5c4d9d0b783c80cee16b896
#
_cell.length_a   1.000
_cell.length_b   1.000
_cell.length_c   1.000
_cell.angle_alpha   90.00
_cell.angle_beta   90.00
_cell.angle_gamma   90.00
#
_symmetry.space_group_name_H-M   'P 1'
#
loop_
_entity.id
_entity.type
_entity.pdbx_description
1 polymer ?
#
loop_
_entity_poly.entity_id
_entity_poly.type
_entity_poly.pdbx_seq_one_letter_code
_entity_poly.pdbx_strand_id
1 'polypeptide(L)'
;MKLVQVPVGFELELFASEPMIINPIAFAWDERGRLFVIETTDYPNEIRKEGGDDKIKILEDTDGDGKADKVTVFAEGLNIPTSIMAVNGGMLISMAPDFVFLKDTDGDDVADVQEVVMTGWGKFDTHAGPSNLKYGFDNKIWGVLGYSGFDGEVSGKKFNFSQGVYRFTPTWENMEFLGRTSNNTWGLGFSEDFETFISTANGQHSVYLAMETKYAKRTVYKGTPNTATG
;
A
#
# COMPACT_ATOMS: atom_id res chain seq x y z
N MET A 1 -4.42 -25.40 -5.86
CA MET A 1 -4.43 -25.64 -4.40
C MET A 1 -3.67 -26.90 -3.95
N LYS A 2 -3.77 -28.06 -4.63
CA LYS A 2 -3.09 -29.32 -4.21
C LYS A 2 -1.56 -29.24 -4.00
N LEU A 3 -0.90 -28.22 -4.52
CA LEU A 3 0.56 -28.02 -4.39
C LEU A 3 0.96 -27.04 -3.27
N VAL A 4 -0.02 -26.40 -2.62
CA VAL A 4 0.23 -25.46 -1.52
C VAL A 4 0.22 -26.21 -0.21
N GLN A 5 1.30 -26.06 0.56
CA GLN A 5 1.42 -26.63 1.90
C GLN A 5 1.11 -25.57 2.94
N VAL A 6 0.23 -25.87 3.87
CA VAL A 6 -0.11 -25.01 5.00
C VAL A 6 0.30 -25.66 6.32
N PRO A 7 0.59 -24.89 7.38
CA PRO A 7 0.88 -25.44 8.70
C PRO A 7 -0.28 -26.27 9.26
N VAL A 8 0.05 -27.16 10.21
CA VAL A 8 -0.97 -27.95 10.92
C VAL A 8 -1.95 -27.01 11.64
N GLY A 9 -3.23 -27.24 11.45
CA GLY A 9 -4.32 -26.42 12.02
C GLY A 9 -4.80 -25.29 11.09
N PHE A 10 -4.23 -25.19 9.88
CA PHE A 10 -4.71 -24.28 8.85
C PHE A 10 -5.28 -25.05 7.67
N GLU A 11 -6.28 -24.46 7.03
CA GLU A 11 -6.89 -24.95 5.80
C GLU A 11 -6.79 -23.83 4.72
N LEU A 12 -6.64 -24.24 3.46
CA LEU A 12 -6.57 -23.32 2.34
C LEU A 12 -7.88 -23.35 1.58
N GLU A 13 -8.55 -22.21 1.55
CA GLU A 13 -9.77 -22.01 0.79
C GLU A 13 -9.55 -21.06 -0.39
N LEU A 14 -10.31 -21.25 -1.45
CA LEU A 14 -10.31 -20.35 -2.60
C LEU A 14 -11.45 -19.35 -2.44
N PHE A 15 -11.12 -18.11 -2.10
CA PHE A 15 -12.09 -17.04 -1.93
C PHE A 15 -12.58 -16.48 -3.27
N ALA A 16 -11.67 -16.21 -4.21
CA ALA A 16 -11.99 -15.71 -5.55
C ALA A 16 -10.96 -16.14 -6.58
N SER A 17 -11.35 -16.22 -7.85
CA SER A 17 -10.48 -16.55 -8.98
C SER A 17 -10.98 -15.90 -10.25
N GLU A 18 -10.25 -16.02 -11.34
CA GLU A 18 -10.73 -15.62 -12.65
C GLU A 18 -12.02 -16.37 -13.03
N PRO A 19 -12.95 -15.69 -13.70
CA PRO A 19 -12.89 -14.33 -14.24
C PRO A 19 -13.34 -13.23 -13.25
N MET A 20 -13.63 -13.56 -12.01
CA MET A 20 -14.14 -12.64 -11.00
C MET A 20 -13.10 -11.55 -10.68
N ILE A 21 -11.84 -11.94 -10.57
CA ILE A 21 -10.70 -11.05 -10.44
C ILE A 21 -9.66 -11.38 -11.51
N ILE A 22 -8.96 -10.34 -12.01
CA ILE A 22 -7.94 -10.48 -13.05
C ILE A 22 -6.70 -9.71 -12.59
N ASN A 23 -5.55 -10.39 -12.55
CA ASN A 23 -4.26 -9.76 -12.26
C ASN A 23 -4.25 -8.92 -10.96
N PRO A 24 -4.69 -9.45 -9.82
CA PRO A 24 -4.77 -8.69 -8.57
C PRO A 24 -3.36 -8.37 -8.05
N ILE A 25 -3.11 -7.11 -7.65
CA ILE A 25 -1.81 -6.68 -7.13
C ILE A 25 -1.84 -6.18 -5.68
N ALA A 26 -2.97 -5.70 -5.22
CA ALA A 26 -3.17 -5.28 -3.84
C ALA A 26 -4.62 -5.44 -3.42
N PHE A 27 -4.84 -5.60 -2.14
CA PHE A 27 -6.18 -5.67 -1.57
C PHE A 27 -6.23 -5.10 -0.15
N ALA A 28 -7.43 -4.73 0.27
CA ALA A 28 -7.75 -4.33 1.63
C ALA A 28 -9.17 -4.76 2.00
N TRP A 29 -9.39 -5.04 3.27
CA TRP A 29 -10.72 -5.26 3.83
C TRP A 29 -11.28 -3.94 4.36
N ASP A 30 -12.57 -3.72 4.16
CA ASP A 30 -13.28 -2.66 4.84
C ASP A 30 -13.87 -3.14 6.19
N GLU A 31 -14.50 -2.24 6.94
CA GLU A 31 -15.11 -2.54 8.23
C GLU A 31 -16.35 -3.43 8.16
N ARG A 32 -16.90 -3.66 6.97
CA ARG A 32 -18.00 -4.60 6.72
C ARG A 32 -17.51 -6.00 6.36
N GLY A 33 -16.18 -6.20 6.24
CA GLY A 33 -15.59 -7.46 5.80
C GLY A 33 -15.64 -7.68 4.28
N ARG A 34 -15.81 -6.62 3.48
CA ARG A 34 -15.76 -6.70 2.03
C ARG A 34 -14.32 -6.54 1.54
N LEU A 35 -13.96 -7.30 0.55
CA LEU A 35 -12.61 -7.28 -0.02
C LEU A 35 -12.53 -6.31 -1.20
N PHE A 36 -11.77 -5.23 -1.05
CA PHE A 36 -11.43 -4.33 -2.13
C PHE A 36 -10.14 -4.80 -2.80
N VAL A 37 -10.18 -5.06 -4.09
CA VAL A 37 -9.05 -5.60 -4.87
C VAL A 37 -8.70 -4.65 -6.00
N ILE A 38 -7.42 -4.27 -6.07
CA ILE A 38 -6.86 -3.60 -7.24
C ILE A 38 -6.54 -4.65 -8.29
N GLU A 39 -7.14 -4.47 -9.47
CA GLU A 39 -6.76 -5.17 -10.69
C GLU A 39 -5.95 -4.26 -11.59
N THR A 40 -4.82 -4.74 -12.12
CA THR A 40 -4.06 -3.98 -13.09
C THR A 40 -3.74 -4.79 -14.34
N THR A 41 -4.06 -4.22 -15.48
CA THR A 41 -3.67 -4.70 -16.80
C THR A 41 -2.59 -3.81 -17.41
N ASP A 42 -2.37 -2.64 -16.83
CA ASP A 42 -1.38 -1.66 -17.26
C ASP A 42 0.02 -1.94 -16.68
N TYR A 43 0.10 -2.51 -15.49
CA TYR A 43 1.38 -2.88 -14.88
C TYR A 43 2.05 -4.05 -15.67
N PRO A 44 3.36 -4.01 -15.95
CA PRO A 44 4.37 -3.04 -15.48
C PRO A 44 4.67 -1.90 -16.46
N ASN A 45 3.81 -1.63 -17.39
CA ASN A 45 4.05 -0.64 -18.45
C ASN A 45 4.19 0.78 -17.89
N GLU A 46 4.39 1.74 -18.79
CA GLU A 46 4.47 3.14 -18.40
C GLU A 46 3.10 3.68 -17.97
N ILE A 47 3.13 4.58 -16.97
CA ILE A 47 1.96 5.34 -16.57
C ILE A 47 1.48 6.17 -17.74
N ARG A 48 0.24 5.96 -18.17
CA ARG A 48 -0.37 6.66 -19.31
C ARG A 48 -0.62 8.13 -18.99
N LYS A 49 -0.64 8.97 -20.02
CA LYS A 49 -0.95 10.40 -19.87
C LYS A 49 -2.43 10.65 -19.63
N GLU A 50 -3.30 9.81 -20.18
CA GLU A 50 -4.74 9.94 -20.14
C GLU A 50 -5.34 8.63 -19.64
N GLY A 51 -5.70 8.60 -18.35
CA GLY A 51 -6.36 7.47 -17.72
C GLY A 51 -5.63 6.13 -17.92
N GLY A 52 -6.13 5.10 -17.30
CA GLY A 52 -5.66 3.73 -17.42
C GLY A 52 -6.82 2.76 -17.63
N ASP A 53 -6.51 1.47 -17.72
CA ASP A 53 -7.51 0.41 -17.81
C ASP A 53 -7.69 -0.33 -16.48
N ASP A 54 -6.96 0.09 -15.45
CA ASP A 54 -6.97 -0.52 -14.13
C ASP A 54 -8.22 -0.14 -13.35
N LYS A 55 -8.59 -1.00 -12.41
CA LYS A 55 -9.80 -0.83 -11.62
C LYS A 55 -9.70 -1.38 -10.22
N ILE A 56 -10.67 -1.01 -9.40
CA ILE A 56 -10.88 -1.58 -8.08
C ILE A 56 -12.23 -2.27 -8.07
N LYS A 57 -12.24 -3.51 -7.61
CA LYS A 57 -13.47 -4.28 -7.39
C LYS A 57 -13.71 -4.50 -5.91
N ILE A 58 -14.98 -4.55 -5.52
CA ILE A 58 -15.44 -5.05 -4.24
C ILE A 58 -15.90 -6.48 -4.44
N LEU A 59 -15.39 -7.38 -3.62
CA LEU A 59 -15.80 -8.77 -3.57
C LEU A 59 -16.47 -9.04 -2.23
N GLU A 60 -17.64 -9.68 -2.27
CA GLU A 60 -18.43 -10.02 -1.09
C GLU A 60 -18.76 -11.50 -1.10
N ASP A 61 -18.69 -12.10 0.07
CA ASP A 61 -19.28 -13.41 0.41
C ASP A 61 -20.62 -13.08 1.09
N THR A 62 -21.72 -13.20 0.35
CA THR A 62 -23.05 -12.78 0.84
C THR A 62 -23.78 -13.89 1.60
N ASP A 63 -23.38 -15.14 1.43
CA ASP A 63 -24.01 -16.31 2.06
C ASP A 63 -23.16 -16.93 3.19
N GLY A 64 -21.91 -16.49 3.36
CA GLY A 64 -21.02 -16.88 4.45
C GLY A 64 -20.34 -18.24 4.22
N ASP A 65 -20.20 -18.68 2.96
CA ASP A 65 -19.57 -19.96 2.63
C ASP A 65 -18.05 -19.87 2.47
N GLY A 66 -17.45 -18.68 2.65
CA GLY A 66 -16.02 -18.43 2.51
C GLY A 66 -15.59 -18.12 1.07
N LYS A 67 -16.53 -17.90 0.15
CA LYS A 67 -16.24 -17.55 -1.24
C LYS A 67 -16.99 -16.30 -1.65
N ALA A 68 -16.34 -15.49 -2.49
CA ALA A 68 -17.00 -14.34 -3.06
C ALA A 68 -18.06 -14.78 -4.09
N ASP A 69 -19.27 -14.28 -3.94
CA ASP A 69 -20.41 -14.52 -4.83
C ASP A 69 -20.97 -13.23 -5.45
N LYS A 70 -20.59 -12.05 -4.92
CA LYS A 70 -20.96 -10.74 -5.48
C LYS A 70 -19.69 -9.94 -5.80
N VAL A 71 -19.71 -9.29 -6.97
CA VAL A 71 -18.63 -8.41 -7.44
C VAL A 71 -19.20 -7.09 -7.93
N THR A 72 -18.66 -5.99 -7.41
CA THR A 72 -19.01 -4.63 -7.86
C THR A 72 -17.74 -3.93 -8.33
N VAL A 73 -17.80 -3.16 -9.42
CA VAL A 73 -16.69 -2.27 -9.82
C VAL A 73 -16.82 -0.98 -9.03
N PHE A 74 -15.91 -0.78 -8.07
CA PHE A 74 -15.88 0.40 -7.20
C PHE A 74 -15.31 1.64 -7.90
N ALA A 75 -14.24 1.45 -8.68
CA ALA A 75 -13.63 2.52 -9.47
C ALA A 75 -12.92 1.93 -10.69
N GLU A 76 -12.89 2.68 -11.79
CA GLU A 76 -12.21 2.30 -13.03
C GLU A 76 -11.49 3.49 -13.66
N GLY A 77 -10.74 3.26 -14.74
CA GLY A 77 -9.94 4.30 -15.38
C GLY A 77 -8.68 4.66 -14.61
N LEU A 78 -8.22 3.80 -13.69
CA LEU A 78 -7.06 4.01 -12.87
C LEU A 78 -5.77 3.67 -13.61
N ASN A 79 -4.66 4.21 -13.15
CA ASN A 79 -3.38 4.14 -13.84
C ASN A 79 -2.28 3.61 -12.92
N ILE A 80 -2.11 2.31 -12.92
CA ILE A 80 -1.14 1.55 -12.10
C ILE A 80 -1.25 1.90 -10.60
N PRO A 81 -2.42 1.69 -9.97
CA PRO A 81 -2.52 1.77 -8.53
C PRO A 81 -1.75 0.62 -7.89
N THR A 82 -0.92 0.90 -6.87
CA THR A 82 0.04 -0.06 -6.29
C THR A 82 -0.26 -0.46 -4.85
N SER A 83 -1.15 0.25 -4.17
CA SER A 83 -1.59 -0.07 -2.81
C SER A 83 -2.95 0.54 -2.51
N ILE A 84 -3.69 -0.07 -1.61
CA ILE A 84 -5.02 0.34 -1.18
C ILE A 84 -5.18 0.13 0.32
N MET A 85 -5.86 1.04 1.01
CA MET A 85 -6.30 0.83 2.39
C MET A 85 -7.59 1.58 2.69
N ALA A 86 -8.41 1.00 3.56
CA ALA A 86 -9.61 1.65 4.07
C ALA A 86 -9.25 2.77 5.06
N VAL A 87 -9.81 3.95 4.87
CA VAL A 87 -9.58 5.13 5.71
C VAL A 87 -10.70 6.14 5.54
N ASN A 88 -11.10 6.84 6.59
CA ASN A 88 -12.08 7.93 6.56
C ASN A 88 -13.41 7.58 5.87
N GLY A 89 -13.81 6.30 5.92
CA GLY A 89 -15.02 5.80 5.26
C GLY A 89 -14.92 5.74 3.73
N GLY A 90 -13.73 5.60 3.20
CA GLY A 90 -13.42 5.39 1.79
C GLY A 90 -12.10 4.63 1.64
N MET A 91 -11.49 4.69 0.47
CA MET A 91 -10.24 4.03 0.14
C MET A 91 -9.15 5.03 -0.23
N LEU A 92 -8.00 4.93 0.42
CA LEU A 92 -6.77 5.61 -0.01
C LEU A 92 -5.99 4.70 -0.94
N ILE A 93 -5.57 5.24 -2.08
CA ILE A 93 -4.85 4.51 -3.12
C ILE A 93 -3.53 5.20 -3.40
N SER A 94 -2.45 4.44 -3.46
CA SER A 94 -1.21 4.94 -4.04
C SER A 94 -1.22 4.68 -5.55
N MET A 95 -1.20 5.75 -6.33
CA MET A 95 -1.25 5.74 -7.79
C MET A 95 -0.32 6.85 -8.31
N ALA A 96 1.00 6.57 -8.36
CA ALA A 96 2.00 7.60 -8.69
C ALA A 96 1.65 8.37 -10.00
N PRO A 97 1.78 9.72 -10.02
CA PRO A 97 2.48 10.53 -9.02
C PRO A 97 1.66 10.92 -7.79
N ASP A 98 0.45 10.41 -7.65
CA ASP A 98 -0.52 10.86 -6.66
C ASP A 98 -0.90 9.77 -5.65
N PHE A 99 -1.33 10.20 -4.49
CA PHE A 99 -2.25 9.45 -3.66
C PHE A 99 -3.65 9.99 -3.87
N VAL A 100 -4.59 9.09 -4.07
CA VAL A 100 -5.97 9.41 -4.40
C VAL A 100 -6.89 8.83 -3.33
N PHE A 101 -7.78 9.64 -2.81
CA PHE A 101 -8.86 9.19 -1.93
C PHE A 101 -10.13 8.99 -2.75
N LEU A 102 -10.71 7.81 -2.65
CA LEU A 102 -11.95 7.40 -3.31
C LEU A 102 -13.01 7.13 -2.26
N LYS A 103 -14.22 7.58 -2.49
CA LYS A 103 -15.34 7.33 -1.59
C LYS A 103 -16.65 7.21 -2.36
N ASP A 104 -17.49 6.29 -1.90
CA ASP A 104 -18.90 6.18 -2.21
C ASP A 104 -19.67 7.00 -1.15
N THR A 105 -20.47 7.99 -1.56
CA THR A 105 -21.23 8.86 -0.65
C THR A 105 -22.74 8.62 -0.70
N ASP A 106 -23.24 7.94 -1.71
CA ASP A 106 -24.67 7.64 -1.87
C ASP A 106 -25.04 6.17 -1.61
N GLY A 107 -24.04 5.29 -1.45
CA GLY A 107 -24.22 3.92 -1.00
C GLY A 107 -24.53 2.92 -2.12
N ASP A 108 -24.15 3.23 -3.36
CA ASP A 108 -24.32 2.35 -4.51
C ASP A 108 -23.12 1.42 -4.78
N ASP A 109 -22.10 1.46 -3.90
CA ASP A 109 -20.85 0.73 -3.98
C ASP A 109 -19.94 1.17 -5.15
N VAL A 110 -20.17 2.37 -5.72
CA VAL A 110 -19.31 3.00 -6.72
C VAL A 110 -18.73 4.30 -6.17
N ALA A 111 -17.46 4.56 -6.41
CA ALA A 111 -16.84 5.80 -5.95
C ALA A 111 -17.33 7.01 -6.74
N ASP A 112 -18.02 7.93 -6.07
CA ASP A 112 -18.48 9.22 -6.61
C ASP A 112 -17.57 10.39 -6.19
N VAL A 113 -16.68 10.17 -5.21
CA VAL A 113 -15.61 11.10 -4.84
C VAL A 113 -14.27 10.54 -5.27
N GLN A 114 -13.51 11.35 -5.99
CA GLN A 114 -12.11 11.09 -6.32
C GLN A 114 -11.30 12.36 -6.06
N GLU A 115 -10.43 12.32 -5.06
CA GLU A 115 -9.64 13.47 -4.61
C GLU A 115 -8.15 13.12 -4.58
N VAL A 116 -7.31 13.95 -5.22
CA VAL A 116 -5.86 13.87 -5.06
C VAL A 116 -5.48 14.50 -3.71
N VAL A 117 -5.00 13.67 -2.80
CA VAL A 117 -4.69 14.08 -1.42
C VAL A 117 -3.20 14.31 -1.17
N MET A 118 -2.35 13.80 -2.03
CA MET A 118 -0.90 13.99 -1.97
C MET A 118 -0.29 13.77 -3.36
N THR A 119 0.66 14.60 -3.77
CA THR A 119 1.36 14.48 -5.05
C THR A 119 2.86 14.62 -4.87
N GLY A 120 3.65 14.06 -5.81
CA GLY A 120 5.11 14.11 -5.80
C GLY A 120 5.80 12.74 -5.77
N TRP A 121 5.03 11.66 -5.84
CA TRP A 121 5.58 10.31 -5.94
C TRP A 121 6.20 10.06 -7.30
N GLY A 122 7.43 9.55 -7.29
CA GLY A 122 8.17 9.27 -8.52
C GLY A 122 7.53 8.14 -9.32
N LYS A 123 7.58 8.27 -10.65
CA LYS A 123 6.93 7.36 -11.60
C LYS A 123 7.86 6.84 -12.70
N PHE A 124 9.17 7.02 -12.57
CA PHE A 124 10.09 6.60 -13.62
C PHE A 124 10.26 5.07 -13.69
N ASP A 125 9.97 4.37 -12.61
CA ASP A 125 9.93 2.91 -12.55
C ASP A 125 8.70 2.45 -11.77
N THR A 126 7.76 1.82 -12.46
CA THR A 126 6.48 1.35 -11.89
C THR A 126 6.66 0.24 -10.85
N HIS A 127 7.82 -0.47 -10.86
CA HIS A 127 8.16 -1.47 -9.86
C HIS A 127 8.70 -0.89 -8.54
N ALA A 128 8.94 0.41 -8.47
CA ALA A 128 9.65 1.05 -7.37
C ALA A 128 8.90 2.25 -6.77
N GLY A 129 7.61 2.31 -6.98
CA GLY A 129 6.71 3.31 -6.45
C GLY A 129 6.34 3.11 -4.96
N PRO A 130 5.45 3.96 -4.43
CA PRO A 130 4.91 3.79 -3.09
C PRO A 130 4.00 2.56 -3.00
N SER A 131 4.03 1.87 -1.85
CA SER A 131 3.25 0.65 -1.65
C SER A 131 3.02 0.32 -0.18
N ASN A 132 2.27 -0.75 0.08
CA ASN A 132 2.05 -1.30 1.42
C ASN A 132 1.48 -0.31 2.44
N LEU A 133 0.48 0.47 2.05
CA LEU A 133 -0.23 1.34 2.98
C LEU A 133 -0.89 0.53 4.09
N LYS A 134 -0.63 0.90 5.35
CA LYS A 134 -1.18 0.25 6.55
C LYS A 134 -1.37 1.24 7.68
N TYR A 135 -2.36 0.99 8.54
CA TYR A 135 -2.41 1.67 9.83
C TYR A 135 -1.33 1.14 10.77
N GLY A 136 -0.58 2.07 11.35
CA GLY A 136 0.24 1.79 12.52
C GLY A 136 -0.58 1.93 13.82
N PHE A 137 -0.10 1.36 14.92
CA PHE A 137 -0.74 1.48 16.24
C PHE A 137 -0.63 2.91 16.82
N ASP A 138 0.10 3.79 16.16
CA ASP A 138 0.20 5.22 16.42
C ASP A 138 -0.90 6.06 15.72
N ASN A 139 -1.91 5.40 15.15
CA ASN A 139 -2.99 5.99 14.37
C ASN A 139 -2.51 6.79 13.15
N LYS A 140 -1.35 6.46 12.62
CA LYS A 140 -0.84 7.02 11.36
C LYS A 140 -0.93 6.00 10.23
N ILE A 141 -0.96 6.51 9.03
CA ILE A 141 -0.82 5.72 7.81
C ILE A 141 0.66 5.57 7.54
N TRP A 142 1.11 4.34 7.47
CA TRP A 142 2.48 3.97 7.12
C TRP A 142 2.53 3.43 5.70
N GLY A 143 3.66 3.63 5.05
CA GLY A 143 3.92 3.06 3.74
C GLY A 143 5.41 2.90 3.48
N VAL A 144 5.73 2.19 2.43
CA VAL A 144 7.10 2.03 1.94
C VAL A 144 7.21 2.55 0.52
N LEU A 145 8.42 2.91 0.16
CA LEU A 145 8.75 3.49 -1.14
C LEU A 145 9.99 2.82 -1.70
N GLY A 146 9.92 2.39 -2.93
CA GLY A 146 11.08 2.00 -3.71
C GLY A 146 11.89 3.20 -4.21
N TYR A 147 12.83 2.98 -5.08
CA TYR A 147 13.78 4.00 -5.53
C TYR A 147 13.19 5.03 -6.51
N SER A 148 11.93 4.93 -6.89
CA SER A 148 11.27 6.00 -7.69
C SER A 148 11.20 7.33 -6.95
N GLY A 149 11.22 7.31 -5.62
CA GLY A 149 11.38 8.50 -4.80
C GLY A 149 10.11 9.32 -4.60
N PHE A 150 10.23 10.32 -3.73
CA PHE A 150 9.24 11.35 -3.48
C PHE A 150 9.90 12.73 -3.53
N ASP A 151 9.33 13.66 -4.27
CA ASP A 151 9.69 15.09 -4.30
C ASP A 151 8.41 15.92 -4.35
N GLY A 152 7.99 16.42 -3.19
CA GLY A 152 6.71 17.08 -3.05
C GLY A 152 6.60 17.92 -1.78
N GLU A 153 5.42 18.51 -1.61
CA GLU A 153 5.09 19.32 -0.44
C GLU A 153 3.89 18.72 0.29
N VAL A 154 3.99 18.58 1.61
CA VAL A 154 2.89 18.13 2.48
C VAL A 154 2.74 19.13 3.61
N SER A 155 1.55 19.74 3.73
CA SER A 155 1.23 20.77 4.74
C SER A 155 2.25 21.92 4.79
N GLY A 156 2.66 22.45 3.64
CA GLY A 156 3.59 23.56 3.53
C GLY A 156 5.07 23.21 3.78
N LYS A 157 5.37 21.92 3.99
CA LYS A 157 6.74 21.43 4.21
C LYS A 157 7.20 20.58 3.04
N LYS A 158 8.36 20.93 2.48
CA LYS A 158 8.99 20.17 1.39
C LYS A 158 9.68 18.93 1.89
N PHE A 159 9.50 17.85 1.14
CA PHE A 159 10.16 16.57 1.34
C PHE A 159 10.80 16.10 0.04
N ASN A 160 12.02 15.59 0.15
CA ASN A 160 12.71 14.91 -0.93
C ASN A 160 13.44 13.70 -0.36
N PHE A 161 13.00 12.50 -0.74
CA PHE A 161 13.62 11.25 -0.31
C PHE A 161 13.46 10.18 -1.37
N SER A 162 14.33 9.18 -1.36
CA SER A 162 14.23 7.99 -2.20
C SER A 162 13.65 6.82 -1.39
N GLN A 163 14.09 5.60 -1.65
CA GLN A 163 13.57 4.39 -1.00
C GLN A 163 13.59 4.44 0.54
N GLY A 164 12.56 3.90 1.15
CA GLY A 164 12.47 3.82 2.61
C GLY A 164 11.06 3.71 3.14
N VAL A 165 10.92 4.06 4.41
CA VAL A 165 9.67 4.00 5.17
C VAL A 165 9.22 5.41 5.51
N TYR A 166 7.95 5.67 5.32
CA TYR A 166 7.32 6.95 5.66
C TYR A 166 5.99 6.69 6.39
N ARG A 167 5.50 7.73 7.06
CA ARG A 167 4.16 7.77 7.65
C ARG A 167 3.59 9.18 7.62
N PHE A 168 2.27 9.28 7.71
CA PHE A 168 1.53 10.55 7.77
C PHE A 168 0.21 10.36 8.51
N THR A 169 -0.47 11.47 8.87
CA THR A 169 -1.77 11.39 9.55
C THR A 169 -2.90 11.07 8.57
N PRO A 170 -4.04 10.47 9.03
CA PRO A 170 -5.23 10.26 8.18
C PRO A 170 -5.89 11.55 7.66
N THR A 171 -5.41 12.71 8.07
CA THR A 171 -5.77 14.02 7.53
C THR A 171 -4.86 14.48 6.39
N TRP A 172 -4.03 13.56 5.87
CA TRP A 172 -3.06 13.80 4.79
C TRP A 172 -1.95 14.80 5.16
N GLU A 173 -1.66 14.93 6.44
CA GLU A 173 -0.71 15.89 6.99
C GLU A 173 0.43 15.21 7.74
N ASN A 174 1.35 16.02 8.27
CA ASN A 174 2.41 15.57 9.18
C ASN A 174 3.22 14.39 8.66
N MET A 175 3.63 14.46 7.39
CA MET A 175 4.51 13.45 6.82
C MET A 175 5.84 13.37 7.57
N GLU A 176 6.30 12.15 7.82
CA GLU A 176 7.60 11.84 8.39
C GLU A 176 8.28 10.77 7.53
N PHE A 177 9.51 11.00 7.15
CA PHE A 177 10.39 9.97 6.61
C PHE A 177 11.17 9.33 7.75
N LEU A 178 10.98 8.04 7.97
CA LEU A 178 11.45 7.34 9.15
C LEU A 178 12.84 6.74 8.97
N GLY A 179 13.10 6.18 7.81
CA GLY A 179 14.38 5.54 7.54
C GLY A 179 14.53 5.11 6.09
N ARG A 180 15.80 5.17 5.64
CA ARG A 180 16.17 4.73 4.31
C ARG A 180 16.48 3.22 4.30
N THR A 181 16.06 2.54 3.26
CA THR A 181 16.42 1.15 2.99
C THR A 181 17.57 1.04 1.98
N SER A 182 18.07 -0.16 1.77
CA SER A 182 19.19 -0.41 0.86
C SER A 182 18.78 -0.52 -0.61
N ASN A 183 17.49 -0.77 -0.89
CA ASN A 183 17.02 -1.05 -2.24
C ASN A 183 15.50 -0.82 -2.35
N ASN A 184 14.88 -1.36 -3.39
CA ASN A 184 13.47 -1.30 -3.66
C ASN A 184 12.66 -1.89 -2.50
N THR A 185 11.99 -1.06 -1.71
CA THR A 185 11.24 -1.47 -0.52
C THR A 185 9.85 -1.91 -0.93
N TRP A 186 9.47 -3.13 -0.54
CA TRP A 186 8.19 -3.72 -0.94
C TRP A 186 7.37 -4.29 0.20
N GLY A 187 7.93 -4.60 1.34
CA GLY A 187 7.19 -5.17 2.44
C GLY A 187 7.18 -4.27 3.66
N LEU A 188 6.06 -4.23 4.37
CA LEU A 188 5.87 -3.55 5.64
C LEU A 188 5.00 -4.42 6.55
N GLY A 189 5.45 -4.67 7.76
CA GLY A 189 4.71 -5.38 8.78
C GLY A 189 5.02 -4.87 10.17
N PHE A 190 4.11 -5.11 11.10
CA PHE A 190 4.27 -4.77 12.51
C PHE A 190 4.11 -6.03 13.36
N SER A 191 4.92 -6.15 14.42
CA SER A 191 4.66 -7.10 15.49
C SER A 191 3.53 -6.61 16.40
N GLU A 192 3.08 -7.46 17.31
CA GLU A 192 2.10 -7.10 18.35
C GLU A 192 2.59 -5.99 19.29
N ASP A 193 3.91 -5.85 19.44
CA ASP A 193 4.55 -4.78 20.21
C ASP A 193 4.85 -3.51 19.40
N PHE A 194 4.32 -3.42 18.18
CA PHE A 194 4.54 -2.33 17.23
C PHE A 194 6.00 -2.21 16.75
N GLU A 195 6.75 -3.29 16.78
CA GLU A 195 8.04 -3.32 16.10
C GLU A 195 7.83 -3.38 14.60
N THR A 196 8.59 -2.58 13.86
CA THR A 196 8.41 -2.41 12.41
C THR A 196 9.40 -3.25 11.63
N PHE A 197 8.88 -4.09 10.76
CA PHE A 197 9.66 -4.92 9.85
C PHE A 197 9.38 -4.53 8.40
N ILE A 198 10.43 -4.49 7.61
CA ILE A 198 10.37 -4.15 6.18
C ILE A 198 11.12 -5.19 5.36
N SER A 199 10.78 -5.31 4.10
CA SER A 199 11.54 -6.10 3.13
C SER A 199 11.86 -5.30 1.88
N THR A 200 12.90 -5.71 1.17
CA THR A 200 13.25 -5.14 -0.13
C THR A 200 13.16 -6.22 -1.21
N ALA A 201 12.88 -5.82 -2.43
CA ALA A 201 12.81 -6.73 -3.57
C ALA A 201 14.15 -7.46 -3.82
N ASN A 202 15.26 -6.83 -3.43
CA ASN A 202 16.59 -7.39 -3.62
C ASN A 202 17.43 -7.26 -2.34
N GLY A 203 17.96 -8.35 -1.88
CA GLY A 203 19.05 -8.38 -0.89
C GLY A 203 18.64 -8.45 0.58
N GLN A 204 17.45 -7.98 0.96
CA GLN A 204 16.99 -7.99 2.36
C GLN A 204 15.54 -8.46 2.44
N HIS A 205 15.33 -9.72 2.78
CA HIS A 205 14.00 -10.29 2.93
C HIS A 205 13.29 -9.83 4.21
N SER A 206 14.05 -9.40 5.24
CA SER A 206 13.51 -8.95 6.52
C SER A 206 14.50 -7.98 7.18
N VAL A 207 14.04 -6.78 7.47
CA VAL A 207 14.82 -5.72 8.11
C VAL A 207 14.01 -5.14 9.26
N TYR A 208 14.61 -5.05 10.42
CA TYR A 208 14.02 -4.41 11.59
C TYR A 208 14.32 -2.90 11.59
N LEU A 209 13.30 -2.07 11.66
CA LEU A 209 13.44 -0.62 11.80
C LEU A 209 13.62 -0.26 13.29
N ALA A 210 14.83 -0.47 13.79
CA ALA A 210 15.14 -0.29 15.21
C ALA A 210 15.05 1.16 15.69
N MET A 211 15.30 2.14 14.81
CA MET A 211 15.35 3.56 15.18
C MET A 211 15.05 4.44 13.98
N GLU A 212 14.19 5.44 14.17
CA GLU A 212 13.96 6.46 13.16
C GLU A 212 15.23 7.30 12.92
N THR A 213 15.51 7.63 11.66
CA THR A 213 16.71 8.38 11.25
C THR A 213 16.91 9.71 12.00
N LYS A 214 15.80 10.36 12.41
CA LYS A 214 15.85 11.63 13.18
C LYS A 214 16.54 11.48 14.54
N TYR A 215 16.48 10.29 15.15
CA TYR A 215 17.15 10.01 16.43
C TYR A 215 18.59 9.53 16.24
N ALA A 216 18.87 8.81 15.16
CA ALA A 216 20.22 8.30 14.86
C ALA A 216 21.28 9.41 14.74
N LYS A 217 20.89 10.59 14.27
CA LYS A 217 21.79 11.76 14.17
C LYS A 217 22.23 12.33 15.51
N ARG A 218 21.57 11.95 16.62
CA ARG A 218 21.82 12.43 17.98
C ARG A 218 22.59 11.42 18.84
N THR A 219 22.89 10.25 18.28
CA THR A 219 23.59 9.19 19.02
C THR A 219 25.06 9.10 18.59
N VAL A 220 25.89 8.54 19.46
CA VAL A 220 27.30 8.22 19.17
C VAL A 220 27.42 7.03 18.21
N TYR A 221 26.28 6.41 17.85
CA TYR A 221 26.21 5.26 16.96
C TYR A 221 26.47 5.67 15.52
N LYS A 222 27.57 5.20 14.94
CA LYS A 222 27.99 5.47 13.56
C LYS A 222 27.56 4.40 12.55
N GLY A 223 26.77 3.42 12.96
CA GLY A 223 26.24 2.38 12.05
C GLY A 223 24.96 2.82 11.33
N THR A 224 24.63 2.14 10.23
CA THR A 224 23.31 2.27 9.62
C THR A 224 22.28 1.66 10.58
N PRO A 225 21.25 2.42 11.03
CA PRO A 225 20.37 1.98 12.13
C PRO A 225 19.46 0.78 11.77
N ASN A 226 19.52 0.23 10.58
CA ASN A 226 18.46 -0.59 10.01
C ASN A 226 18.93 -1.89 9.36
N THR A 227 19.96 -2.53 9.90
CA THR A 227 20.27 -3.89 9.48
C THR A 227 19.87 -4.86 10.57
N ALA A 228 18.73 -5.52 10.42
CA ALA A 228 18.51 -6.77 11.11
C ALA A 228 19.48 -7.79 10.52
N THR A 229 20.47 -8.16 11.29
CA THR A 229 21.23 -9.39 11.06
C THR A 229 20.42 -10.50 11.72
N GLY A 230 19.71 -11.30 10.91
CA GLY A 230 19.23 -12.60 11.33
C GLY A 230 20.38 -13.59 11.37
#